data_7ca3497b0b6a093e1c215924f094eb0c
#
_entry.id   7ca3497b0b6a093e1c215924f094eb0c
#
_cell.length_a   1.000
_cell.length_b   1.000
_cell.length_c   1.000
_cell.angle_alpha   90.00
_cell.angle_beta   90.00
_cell.angle_gamma   90.00
#
_symmetry.space_group_name_H-M   'P 1'
#
loop_
_entity.id
_entity.type
_entity.pdbx_description
1 polymer ?
#
loop_
_entity_poly.entity_id
_entity_poly.type
_entity_poly.pdbx_seq_one_letter_code
_entity_poly.pdbx_strand_id
1 'polypeptide(L)'
;KNKILTPKYIKYSFNKSFLQLKINIKKKLGFPVVIKPINEGSSVNVFICNQSNLKSNLNKLKIYREILVEEFIPGQEIQAAIIGNKKLGAIELVPKRKFYDYKAKYNSNAKTEHIIPVNLKKKEFNKLMNISLKAHNLLGCRGVTRSDFKYYKKKFYLLEINTQPGMTKLSLVPEISAYRGISFINLINLILKDAATNK
;
A
#
# COMPACT_ATOMS: atom_id res chain seq x y z
N LYS A 1 -12.44 14.56 -2.22
CA LYS A 1 -12.59 15.78 -1.42
C LYS A 1 -11.27 16.23 -0.79
N ASN A 2 -10.43 15.31 -0.33
CA ASN A 2 -9.23 15.64 0.47
C ASN A 2 -7.92 15.77 -0.34
N LYS A 3 -7.97 15.72 -1.66
CA LYS A 3 -6.81 15.91 -2.56
C LYS A 3 -5.63 14.95 -2.31
N ILE A 4 -5.88 13.74 -1.75
CA ILE A 4 -4.92 12.65 -1.74
C ILE A 4 -5.13 11.86 -3.01
N LEU A 5 -4.07 11.71 -3.80
CA LEU A 5 -4.13 10.97 -5.05
C LEU A 5 -4.08 9.47 -4.76
N THR A 6 -5.04 8.73 -5.34
CA THR A 6 -5.11 7.28 -5.35
C THR A 6 -5.20 6.79 -6.79
N PRO A 7 -4.91 5.52 -7.10
CA PRO A 7 -5.22 4.96 -8.41
C PRO A 7 -6.70 5.14 -8.75
N LYS A 8 -7.02 5.39 -10.03
CA LYS A 8 -8.40 5.31 -10.49
C LYS A 8 -8.88 3.88 -10.35
N TYR A 9 -10.16 3.70 -10.02
CA TYR A 9 -10.69 2.36 -9.78
C TYR A 9 -12.12 2.15 -10.28
N ILE A 10 -12.46 0.89 -10.44
CA ILE A 10 -13.82 0.38 -10.68
C ILE A 10 -14.12 -0.66 -9.61
N LYS A 11 -15.21 -0.52 -8.86
CA LYS A 11 -15.75 -1.57 -8.02
C LYS A 11 -16.56 -2.51 -8.89
N TYR A 12 -16.17 -3.79 -8.93
CA TYR A 12 -16.80 -4.81 -9.75
C TYR A 12 -17.42 -5.91 -8.89
N SER A 13 -18.68 -6.21 -9.17
CA SER A 13 -19.41 -7.32 -8.57
C SER A 13 -19.64 -8.40 -9.63
N PHE A 14 -19.44 -9.67 -9.27
CA PHE A 14 -19.51 -10.80 -10.21
C PHE A 14 -20.89 -11.11 -10.76
N ASN A 15 -21.94 -10.46 -10.29
CA ASN A 15 -23.28 -10.48 -10.89
C ASN A 15 -23.41 -9.54 -12.10
N LYS A 16 -22.39 -8.74 -12.41
CA LYS A 16 -22.37 -7.79 -13.54
C LYS A 16 -21.68 -8.39 -14.75
N SER A 17 -22.01 -7.88 -15.93
CA SER A 17 -21.45 -8.32 -17.21
C SER A 17 -19.93 -8.12 -17.28
N PHE A 18 -19.20 -9.17 -17.62
CA PHE A 18 -17.76 -9.12 -17.91
C PHE A 18 -17.44 -8.21 -19.12
N LEU A 19 -18.31 -8.25 -20.16
CA LEU A 19 -18.12 -7.39 -21.34
C LEU A 19 -18.18 -5.90 -20.93
N GLN A 20 -19.17 -5.54 -20.10
CA GLN A 20 -19.29 -4.17 -19.59
C GLN A 20 -18.09 -3.76 -18.73
N LEU A 21 -17.55 -4.67 -17.90
CA LEU A 21 -16.32 -4.42 -17.16
C LEU A 21 -15.15 -4.12 -18.11
N LYS A 22 -14.95 -4.94 -19.15
CA LYS A 22 -13.86 -4.77 -20.12
C LYS A 22 -13.96 -3.44 -20.87
N ILE A 23 -15.15 -3.01 -21.25
CA ILE A 23 -15.41 -1.70 -21.85
C ILE A 23 -15.04 -0.57 -20.88
N ASN A 24 -15.50 -0.67 -19.63
CA ASN A 24 -15.21 0.33 -18.59
C ASN A 24 -13.70 0.43 -18.27
N ILE A 25 -12.99 -0.70 -18.22
CA ILE A 25 -11.52 -0.70 -18.06
C ILE A 25 -10.86 0.08 -19.18
N LYS A 26 -11.18 -0.25 -20.44
CA LYS A 26 -10.60 0.45 -21.60
C LYS A 26 -10.86 1.95 -21.57
N LYS A 27 -12.08 2.37 -21.21
CA LYS A 27 -12.49 3.77 -21.20
C LYS A 27 -11.92 4.57 -20.02
N LYS A 28 -11.83 3.98 -18.82
CA LYS A 28 -11.54 4.72 -17.58
C LYS A 28 -10.14 4.51 -17.04
N LEU A 29 -9.56 3.31 -17.20
CA LEU A 29 -8.30 2.91 -16.55
C LEU A 29 -7.17 2.68 -17.56
N GLY A 30 -7.45 2.04 -18.69
CA GLY A 30 -6.45 1.48 -19.57
C GLY A 30 -5.89 0.14 -19.03
N PHE A 31 -5.02 -0.53 -19.81
CA PHE A 31 -4.28 -1.71 -19.40
C PHE A 31 -2.79 -1.37 -19.26
N PRO A 32 -2.06 -2.06 -18.37
CA PRO A 32 -2.53 -3.09 -17.44
C PRO A 32 -3.35 -2.52 -16.28
N VAL A 33 -4.15 -3.39 -15.62
CA VAL A 33 -4.90 -3.08 -14.39
C VAL A 33 -4.48 -4.01 -13.25
N VAL A 34 -4.71 -3.57 -12.02
CA VAL A 34 -4.61 -4.40 -10.83
C VAL A 34 -6.01 -4.83 -10.41
N ILE A 35 -6.22 -6.14 -10.21
CA ILE A 35 -7.46 -6.66 -9.61
C ILE A 35 -7.16 -7.23 -8.25
N LYS A 36 -8.00 -6.91 -7.26
CA LYS A 36 -7.79 -7.33 -5.86
C LYS A 36 -9.12 -7.44 -5.10
N PRO A 37 -9.21 -8.31 -4.08
CA PRO A 37 -10.31 -8.29 -3.14
C PRO A 37 -10.38 -6.94 -2.41
N ILE A 38 -11.59 -6.58 -1.92
CA ILE A 38 -11.78 -5.34 -1.15
C ILE A 38 -11.31 -5.51 0.30
N ASN A 39 -11.50 -6.70 0.86
CA ASN A 39 -11.35 -6.97 2.30
C ASN A 39 -10.15 -7.85 2.66
N GLU A 40 -9.20 -8.05 1.74
CA GLU A 40 -8.00 -8.82 2.00
C GLU A 40 -6.80 -7.93 2.25
N GLY A 41 -5.84 -8.47 3.00
CA GLY A 41 -4.55 -7.85 3.28
C GLY A 41 -3.38 -8.59 2.65
N SER A 42 -2.15 -8.14 2.95
CA SER A 42 -0.88 -8.82 2.61
C SER A 42 -0.71 -9.18 1.13
N SER A 43 -1.32 -8.45 0.22
CA SER A 43 -1.34 -8.73 -1.23
C SER A 43 -1.91 -10.12 -1.60
N VAL A 44 -2.74 -10.71 -0.74
CA VAL A 44 -3.43 -11.97 -1.05
C VAL A 44 -4.38 -11.74 -2.23
N ASN A 45 -4.27 -12.62 -3.24
CA ASN A 45 -5.12 -12.56 -4.44
C ASN A 45 -5.09 -11.21 -5.21
N VAL A 46 -3.94 -10.53 -5.20
CA VAL A 46 -3.70 -9.35 -6.03
C VAL A 46 -3.05 -9.77 -7.35
N PHE A 47 -3.63 -9.38 -8.48
CA PHE A 47 -3.14 -9.74 -9.80
C PHE A 47 -2.98 -8.52 -10.69
N ILE A 48 -1.84 -8.42 -11.40
CA ILE A 48 -1.67 -7.48 -12.51
C ILE A 48 -2.18 -8.14 -13.77
N CYS A 49 -3.13 -7.49 -14.43
CA CYS A 49 -3.82 -8.05 -15.58
C CYS A 49 -3.67 -7.19 -16.82
N ASN A 50 -3.34 -7.84 -17.93
CA ASN A 50 -3.53 -7.33 -19.27
C ASN A 50 -4.85 -7.87 -19.87
N GLN A 51 -5.12 -7.58 -21.14
CA GLN A 51 -6.36 -8.01 -21.78
C GLN A 51 -6.48 -9.56 -21.90
N SER A 52 -5.34 -10.26 -22.07
CA SER A 52 -5.32 -11.71 -22.30
C SER A 52 -5.57 -12.50 -21.01
N ASN A 53 -5.02 -12.07 -19.88
CA ASN A 53 -5.10 -12.81 -18.61
C ASN A 53 -6.18 -12.31 -17.63
N LEU A 54 -6.91 -11.21 -17.97
CA LEU A 54 -7.92 -10.65 -17.09
C LEU A 54 -9.00 -11.66 -16.70
N LYS A 55 -9.56 -12.39 -17.69
CA LYS A 55 -10.66 -13.35 -17.44
C LYS A 55 -10.23 -14.50 -16.54
N SER A 56 -9.04 -15.08 -16.78
CA SER A 56 -8.52 -16.19 -15.97
C SER A 56 -8.26 -15.77 -14.52
N ASN A 57 -7.70 -14.58 -14.29
CA ASN A 57 -7.45 -14.07 -12.95
C ASN A 57 -8.75 -13.62 -12.23
N LEU A 58 -9.73 -13.07 -12.93
CA LEU A 58 -11.06 -12.81 -12.37
C LEU A 58 -11.75 -14.10 -11.88
N ASN A 59 -11.59 -15.22 -12.61
CA ASN A 59 -12.15 -16.49 -12.18
C ASN A 59 -11.60 -16.97 -10.83
N LYS A 60 -10.33 -16.67 -10.51
CA LYS A 60 -9.72 -16.98 -9.20
C LYS A 60 -10.34 -16.14 -8.07
N LEU A 61 -10.89 -14.97 -8.40
CA LEU A 61 -11.50 -14.04 -7.46
C LEU A 61 -13.01 -14.24 -7.28
N LYS A 62 -13.63 -15.22 -7.95
CA LYS A 62 -15.09 -15.46 -7.85
C LYS A 62 -15.57 -15.83 -6.45
N ILE A 63 -14.68 -16.28 -5.57
CA ILE A 63 -14.99 -16.53 -4.15
C ILE A 63 -15.36 -15.25 -3.41
N TYR A 64 -14.93 -14.09 -3.93
CA TYR A 64 -15.27 -12.79 -3.38
C TYR A 64 -16.52 -12.25 -4.07
N ARG A 65 -17.41 -11.64 -3.28
CA ARG A 65 -18.65 -11.03 -3.82
C ARG A 65 -18.33 -9.82 -4.71
N GLU A 66 -17.32 -9.04 -4.31
CA GLU A 66 -16.90 -7.80 -4.95
C GLU A 66 -15.39 -7.65 -4.90
N ILE A 67 -14.84 -7.00 -5.92
CA ILE A 67 -13.42 -6.71 -6.05
C ILE A 67 -13.18 -5.27 -6.50
N LEU A 68 -11.95 -4.78 -6.28
CA LEU A 68 -11.46 -3.56 -6.91
C LEU A 68 -10.67 -3.89 -8.18
N VAL A 69 -10.89 -3.09 -9.22
CA VAL A 69 -10.09 -3.05 -10.44
C VAL A 69 -9.48 -1.66 -10.51
N GLU A 70 -8.17 -1.56 -10.40
CA GLU A 70 -7.44 -0.29 -10.34
C GLU A 70 -6.53 -0.11 -11.54
N GLU A 71 -6.28 1.13 -11.94
CA GLU A 71 -5.20 1.42 -12.88
C GLU A 71 -3.86 0.95 -12.29
N PHE A 72 -3.02 0.34 -13.10
CA PHE A 72 -1.67 -0.04 -12.67
C PHE A 72 -0.77 1.20 -12.63
N ILE A 73 -0.24 1.52 -11.48
CA ILE A 73 0.74 2.60 -11.30
C ILE A 73 2.14 1.98 -11.29
N PRO A 74 2.97 2.21 -12.32
CA PRO A 74 4.38 1.79 -12.28
C PRO A 74 5.19 2.70 -11.35
N GLY A 75 6.49 2.39 -11.18
CA GLY A 75 7.43 3.20 -10.41
C GLY A 75 7.76 2.65 -9.03
N GLN A 76 8.38 3.49 -8.21
CA GLN A 76 8.90 3.10 -6.91
C GLN A 76 7.78 2.71 -5.96
N GLU A 77 8.02 1.66 -5.18
CA GLU A 77 7.13 1.25 -4.10
C GLU A 77 7.69 1.75 -2.78
N ILE A 78 6.97 2.66 -2.13
CA ILE A 78 7.44 3.35 -0.94
C ILE A 78 6.42 3.20 0.17
N GLN A 79 6.88 2.78 1.36
CA GLN A 79 6.07 2.72 2.56
C GLN A 79 6.51 3.81 3.52
N ALA A 80 5.54 4.57 4.04
CA ALA A 80 5.77 5.64 4.99
C ALA A 80 5.05 5.37 6.31
N ALA A 81 5.76 5.55 7.43
CA ALA A 81 5.24 5.29 8.76
C ALA A 81 4.97 6.59 9.53
N ILE A 82 3.82 6.63 10.22
CA ILE A 82 3.40 7.68 11.13
C ILE A 82 3.18 7.05 12.51
N ILE A 83 3.53 7.76 13.57
CA ILE A 83 3.21 7.37 14.95
C ILE A 83 2.62 8.57 15.70
N GLY A 84 1.34 8.44 16.08
CA GLY A 84 0.57 9.59 16.56
C GLY A 84 0.64 10.75 15.54
N ASN A 85 1.02 11.92 15.97
CA ASN A 85 1.20 13.08 15.08
C ASN A 85 2.64 13.23 14.52
N LYS A 86 3.52 12.22 14.70
CA LYS A 86 4.93 12.30 14.32
C LYS A 86 5.20 11.49 13.05
N LYS A 87 5.94 12.09 12.12
CA LYS A 87 6.46 11.46 10.91
C LYS A 87 7.65 10.59 11.28
N LEU A 88 7.48 9.27 11.26
CA LEU A 88 8.53 8.33 11.63
C LEU A 88 9.60 8.22 10.54
N GLY A 89 9.20 7.96 9.31
CA GLY A 89 10.09 7.81 8.18
C GLY A 89 9.46 7.07 7.02
N ALA A 90 10.28 6.73 6.03
CA ALA A 90 9.85 5.95 4.88
C ALA A 90 10.97 5.03 4.39
N ILE A 91 10.58 3.95 3.71
CA ILE A 91 11.43 2.93 3.12
C ILE A 91 10.93 2.62 1.72
N GLU A 92 11.86 2.37 0.79
CA GLU A 92 11.55 1.90 -0.55
C GLU A 92 11.75 0.38 -0.61
N LEU A 93 10.83 -0.29 -1.28
CA LEU A 93 10.90 -1.73 -1.54
C LEU A 93 11.19 -1.98 -3.01
N VAL A 94 12.30 -2.65 -3.29
CA VAL A 94 12.70 -3.06 -4.63
C VAL A 94 12.63 -4.58 -4.72
N PRO A 95 11.49 -5.13 -5.16
CA PRO A 95 11.36 -6.57 -5.33
C PRO A 95 12.23 -7.03 -6.49
N LYS A 96 13.03 -8.08 -6.31
CA LYS A 96 13.78 -8.71 -7.43
C LYS A 96 12.87 -9.39 -8.45
N ARG A 97 11.58 -9.54 -8.12
CA ARG A 97 10.52 -10.05 -9.00
C ARG A 97 9.70 -8.88 -9.55
N LYS A 98 9.00 -9.12 -10.66
CA LYS A 98 8.16 -8.11 -11.33
C LYS A 98 7.05 -7.50 -10.45
N PHE A 99 6.77 -8.08 -9.26
CA PHE A 99 5.73 -7.61 -8.34
C PHE A 99 6.03 -7.99 -6.90
N TYR A 100 5.70 -7.10 -5.94
CA TYR A 100 5.80 -7.31 -4.50
C TYR A 100 4.56 -8.05 -3.99
N ASP A 101 4.49 -9.35 -4.28
CA ASP A 101 3.40 -10.25 -3.88
C ASP A 101 3.58 -10.78 -2.44
N TYR A 102 2.63 -11.61 -1.99
CA TYR A 102 2.69 -12.27 -0.66
C TYR A 102 4.01 -13.03 -0.45
N LYS A 103 4.50 -13.73 -1.47
CA LYS A 103 5.77 -14.47 -1.38
C LYS A 103 6.97 -13.54 -1.21
N ALA A 104 6.94 -12.36 -1.84
CA ALA A 104 7.99 -11.36 -1.69
C ALA A 104 7.95 -10.68 -0.31
N LYS A 105 6.80 -10.65 0.35
CA LYS A 105 6.64 -10.06 1.70
C LYS A 105 7.14 -10.96 2.83
N TYR A 106 6.96 -12.28 2.72
CA TYR A 106 7.13 -13.21 3.84
C TYR A 106 8.14 -14.32 3.61
N ASN A 107 8.71 -14.45 2.43
CA ASN A 107 9.75 -15.44 2.14
C ASN A 107 11.12 -14.77 2.22
N SER A 108 11.95 -15.19 3.19
CA SER A 108 13.34 -14.73 3.35
C SER A 108 14.19 -14.91 2.08
N ASN A 109 13.85 -15.89 1.22
CA ASN A 109 14.51 -16.13 -0.05
C ASN A 109 13.98 -15.23 -1.20
N ALA A 110 12.94 -14.44 -0.98
CA ALA A 110 12.37 -13.58 -2.03
C ALA A 110 13.25 -12.36 -2.36
N LYS A 111 14.24 -12.07 -1.53
CA LYS A 111 15.29 -11.04 -1.72
C LYS A 111 14.73 -9.68 -2.18
N THR A 112 13.65 -9.20 -1.53
CA THR A 112 13.25 -7.81 -1.69
C THR A 112 14.33 -6.94 -1.06
N GLU A 113 14.85 -6.00 -1.81
CA GLU A 113 15.80 -5.02 -1.29
C GLU A 113 15.03 -3.91 -0.58
N HIS A 114 15.48 -3.56 0.61
CA HIS A 114 14.97 -2.48 1.43
C HIS A 114 15.95 -1.30 1.34
N ILE A 115 15.49 -0.18 0.80
CA ILE A 115 16.31 1.03 0.67
C ILE A 115 15.86 2.05 1.70
N ILE A 116 16.72 2.28 2.68
CA ILE A 116 16.53 3.30 3.71
C ILE A 116 17.87 4.04 3.96
N PRO A 117 17.93 5.36 3.84
CA PRO A 117 16.87 6.29 3.50
C PRO A 117 16.34 6.08 2.09
N VAL A 118 15.05 6.33 1.89
CA VAL A 118 14.41 6.26 0.58
C VAL A 118 15.05 7.24 -0.41
N ASN A 119 15.27 6.79 -1.65
CA ASN A 119 15.90 7.60 -2.69
C ASN A 119 14.93 8.68 -3.26
N LEU A 120 14.70 9.71 -2.46
CA LEU A 120 13.89 10.87 -2.82
C LEU A 120 14.63 12.17 -2.48
N LYS A 121 14.42 13.20 -3.30
CA LYS A 121 14.86 14.56 -2.92
C LYS A 121 14.12 15.02 -1.65
N LYS A 122 14.76 15.83 -0.82
CA LYS A 122 14.21 16.33 0.47
C LYS A 122 12.78 16.91 0.32
N LYS A 123 12.53 17.68 -0.76
CA LYS A 123 11.20 18.24 -1.04
C LYS A 123 10.13 17.16 -1.27
N GLU A 124 10.48 16.10 -2.02
CA GLU A 124 9.58 14.98 -2.32
C GLU A 124 9.35 14.11 -1.09
N PHE A 125 10.40 13.84 -0.32
CA PHE A 125 10.28 13.14 0.96
C PHE A 125 9.33 13.88 1.93
N ASN A 126 9.50 15.18 2.09
CA ASN A 126 8.62 15.99 2.94
C ASN A 126 7.17 15.96 2.44
N LYS A 127 6.96 16.00 1.11
CA LYS A 127 5.62 15.88 0.51
C LYS A 127 4.99 14.51 0.82
N LEU A 128 5.75 13.41 0.68
CA LEU A 128 5.32 12.06 1.03
C LEU A 128 4.86 11.99 2.48
N MET A 129 5.71 12.45 3.41
CA MET A 129 5.42 12.39 4.83
C MET A 129 4.23 13.28 5.23
N ASN A 130 4.03 14.42 4.55
CA ASN A 130 2.85 15.27 4.73
C ASN A 130 1.56 14.58 4.27
N ILE A 131 1.61 13.88 3.12
CA ILE A 131 0.47 13.11 2.60
C ILE A 131 0.14 11.97 3.56
N SER A 132 1.14 11.26 4.07
CA SER A 132 0.96 10.15 5.02
C SER A 132 0.32 10.61 6.33
N LEU A 133 0.83 11.70 6.92
CA LEU A 133 0.25 12.28 8.14
C LEU A 133 -1.18 12.78 7.89
N LYS A 134 -1.42 13.43 6.76
CA LYS A 134 -2.76 13.87 6.37
C LYS A 134 -3.73 12.69 6.26
N ALA A 135 -3.30 11.60 5.64
CA ALA A 135 -4.12 10.40 5.46
C ALA A 135 -4.42 9.73 6.81
N HIS A 136 -3.42 9.62 7.69
CA HIS A 136 -3.55 9.14 9.07
C HIS A 136 -4.64 9.93 9.83
N ASN A 137 -4.54 11.27 9.83
CA ASN A 137 -5.47 12.14 10.56
C ASN A 137 -6.88 12.11 9.95
N LEU A 138 -7.01 12.06 8.62
CA LEU A 138 -8.32 12.02 7.95
C LEU A 138 -9.13 10.76 8.26
N LEU A 139 -8.44 9.65 8.56
CA LEU A 139 -9.08 8.40 8.96
C LEU A 139 -9.26 8.29 10.49
N GLY A 140 -8.90 9.31 11.24
CA GLY A 140 -8.96 9.27 12.70
C GLY A 140 -8.03 8.21 13.31
N CYS A 141 -6.94 7.86 12.60
CA CYS A 141 -6.01 6.85 13.09
C CYS A 141 -5.27 7.32 14.34
N ARG A 142 -4.96 6.36 15.19
CA ARG A 142 -4.15 6.52 16.42
C ARG A 142 -2.99 5.53 16.39
N GLY A 143 -2.06 5.66 17.33
CA GLY A 143 -0.90 4.79 17.39
C GLY A 143 -0.06 4.89 16.13
N VAL A 144 0.31 3.75 15.57
CA VAL A 144 1.16 3.66 14.40
C VAL A 144 0.37 3.27 13.14
N THR A 145 0.65 3.93 12.03
CA THR A 145 0.16 3.53 10.70
C THR A 145 1.29 3.43 9.69
N ARG A 146 1.12 2.56 8.71
CA ARG A 146 1.96 2.50 7.51
C ARG A 146 1.10 2.77 6.28
N SER A 147 1.48 3.78 5.52
CA SER A 147 0.86 4.12 4.24
C SER A 147 1.72 3.60 3.10
N ASP A 148 1.13 2.84 2.20
CA ASP A 148 1.80 2.21 1.07
C ASP A 148 1.53 3.02 -0.20
N PHE A 149 2.60 3.41 -0.91
CA PHE A 149 2.54 4.31 -2.06
C PHE A 149 3.22 3.72 -3.30
N LYS A 150 2.71 4.12 -4.46
CA LYS A 150 3.49 4.15 -5.71
C LYS A 150 3.91 5.58 -6.01
N TYR A 151 5.22 5.77 -6.30
CA TYR A 151 5.76 7.05 -6.74
C TYR A 151 6.11 6.98 -8.23
N TYR A 152 5.37 7.75 -9.02
CA TYR A 152 5.51 7.76 -10.48
C TYR A 152 5.31 9.18 -11.03
N LYS A 153 6.19 9.61 -11.95
CA LYS A 153 6.14 10.94 -12.59
C LYS A 153 5.94 12.06 -11.57
N LYS A 154 6.74 12.05 -10.48
CA LYS A 154 6.70 13.04 -9.38
C LYS A 154 5.35 13.12 -8.64
N LYS A 155 4.56 12.07 -8.68
CA LYS A 155 3.27 11.95 -7.98
C LYS A 155 3.28 10.73 -7.07
N PHE A 156 2.74 10.90 -5.86
CA PHE A 156 2.51 9.82 -4.89
C PHE A 156 1.07 9.35 -5.01
N TYR A 157 0.88 8.08 -5.29
CA TYR A 157 -0.42 7.42 -5.34
C TYR A 157 -0.55 6.55 -4.10
N LEU A 158 -1.43 6.93 -3.17
CA LEU A 158 -1.73 6.16 -1.98
C LEU A 158 -2.50 4.90 -2.39
N LEU A 159 -1.97 3.74 -2.06
CA LEU A 159 -2.59 2.44 -2.34
C LEU A 159 -3.46 1.98 -1.17
N GLU A 160 -2.92 2.04 0.05
CA GLU A 160 -3.58 1.60 1.27
C GLU A 160 -2.96 2.25 2.51
N ILE A 161 -3.68 2.19 3.64
CA ILE A 161 -3.19 2.52 4.97
C ILE A 161 -3.41 1.31 5.87
N ASN A 162 -2.31 0.82 6.44
CA ASN A 162 -2.31 -0.25 7.43
C ASN A 162 -2.38 0.37 8.83
N THR A 163 -3.47 0.18 9.53
CA THR A 163 -3.69 0.71 10.90
C THR A 163 -3.12 -0.20 11.98
N GLN A 164 -2.80 -1.44 11.64
CA GLN A 164 -2.07 -2.39 12.48
C GLN A 164 -0.94 -3.02 11.66
N PRO A 165 0.14 -2.24 11.36
CA PRO A 165 1.27 -2.79 10.61
C PRO A 165 1.98 -3.86 11.43
N GLY A 166 2.58 -4.84 10.73
CA GLY A 166 3.33 -5.91 11.40
C GLY A 166 4.46 -5.37 12.29
N MET A 167 4.72 -6.09 13.40
CA MET A 167 5.72 -5.74 14.41
C MET A 167 6.72 -6.90 14.65
N THR A 168 7.08 -7.62 13.60
CA THR A 168 8.15 -8.63 13.65
C THR A 168 9.49 -8.02 13.27
N LYS A 169 10.59 -8.76 13.44
CA LYS A 169 11.94 -8.34 13.02
C LYS A 169 12.04 -8.01 11.52
N LEU A 170 11.17 -8.59 10.69
CA LEU A 170 11.12 -8.36 9.24
C LEU A 170 10.10 -7.28 8.85
N SER A 171 9.47 -6.64 9.81
CA SER A 171 8.42 -5.66 9.56
C SER A 171 9.01 -4.27 9.33
N LEU A 172 8.43 -3.54 8.40
CA LEU A 172 8.96 -2.27 7.90
C LEU A 172 8.91 -1.13 8.94
N VAL A 173 7.90 -1.10 9.80
CA VAL A 173 7.79 -0.06 10.83
C VAL A 173 8.91 -0.17 11.87
N PRO A 174 9.22 -1.35 12.44
CA PRO A 174 10.41 -1.54 13.28
C PRO A 174 11.71 -1.15 12.57
N GLU A 175 11.88 -1.49 11.29
CA GLU A 175 13.07 -1.14 10.50
C GLU A 175 13.21 0.38 10.33
N ILE A 176 12.14 1.07 9.94
CA ILE A 176 12.10 2.53 9.85
C ILE A 176 12.41 3.18 11.21
N SER A 177 11.88 2.61 12.31
CA SER A 177 12.12 3.10 13.68
C SER A 177 13.58 2.96 14.07
N ALA A 178 14.17 1.80 13.82
CA ALA A 178 15.59 1.53 14.11
C ALA A 178 16.50 2.49 13.35
N TYR A 179 16.23 2.75 12.06
CA TYR A 179 16.94 3.76 11.27
C TYR A 179 16.87 5.15 11.88
N ARG A 180 15.78 5.48 12.57
CA ARG A 180 15.59 6.76 13.29
C ARG A 180 16.16 6.76 14.71
N GLY A 181 16.89 5.71 15.10
CA GLY A 181 17.45 5.58 16.46
C GLY A 181 16.42 5.21 17.54
N ILE A 182 15.20 4.78 17.14
CA ILE A 182 14.15 4.35 18.06
C ILE A 182 14.23 2.82 18.19
N SER A 183 14.61 2.33 19.36
CA SER A 183 14.65 0.89 19.64
C SER A 183 13.24 0.27 19.55
N PHE A 184 13.16 -1.04 19.31
CA PHE A 184 11.89 -1.77 19.26
C PHE A 184 11.08 -1.59 20.57
N ILE A 185 11.74 -1.65 21.73
CA ILE A 185 11.10 -1.43 23.02
C ILE A 185 10.49 -0.02 23.10
N ASN A 186 11.24 1.01 22.68
CA ASN A 186 10.75 2.38 22.67
C ASN A 186 9.59 2.57 21.69
N LEU A 187 9.62 1.91 20.53
CA LEU A 187 8.51 1.91 19.58
C LEU A 187 7.24 1.34 20.21
N ILE A 188 7.33 0.18 20.88
CA ILE A 188 6.19 -0.44 21.56
C ILE A 188 5.69 0.46 22.70
N ASN A 189 6.58 1.04 23.50
CA ASN A 189 6.19 1.98 24.56
C ASN A 189 5.43 3.20 24.02
N LEU A 190 5.84 3.73 22.85
CA LEU A 190 5.12 4.83 22.20
C LEU A 190 3.71 4.42 21.76
N ILE A 191 3.55 3.20 21.23
CA ILE A 191 2.25 2.65 20.83
C ILE A 191 1.35 2.47 22.06
N LEU A 192 1.88 1.87 23.15
CA LEU A 192 1.14 1.63 24.38
C LEU A 192 0.69 2.94 25.07
N LYS A 193 1.53 3.98 25.06
CA LYS A 193 1.18 5.30 25.61
C LYS A 193 0.01 5.97 24.87
N ASP A 194 -0.18 5.65 23.60
CA ASP A 194 -1.30 6.17 22.78
C ASP A 194 -2.54 5.25 22.83
N ALA A 195 -2.38 4.03 23.34
CA ALA A 195 -3.49 3.07 23.45
C ALA A 195 -4.53 3.58 24.47
N ALA A 196 -5.79 3.68 24.05
CA ALA A 196 -6.91 4.00 24.90
C ALA A 196 -8.22 3.49 24.29
N THR A 197 -9.16 3.11 25.12
CA THR A 197 -10.48 2.62 24.71
C THR A 197 -11.46 3.75 24.43
N ASN A 198 -11.31 4.88 25.11
CA ASN A 198 -12.20 6.03 25.00
C ASN A 198 -11.38 7.31 24.93
N LYS A 199 -11.27 7.88 23.78
CA LYS A 199 -10.84 9.27 23.55
C LYS A 199 -11.54 9.82 22.32
#